data_da798413a7e5f6203e50e93ad9e3b012
#
_entry.id   da798413a7e5f6203e50e93ad9e3b012
#
_cell.length_a   1.000
_cell.length_b   1.000
_cell.length_c   1.000
_cell.angle_alpha   90.00
_cell.angle_beta   90.00
_cell.angle_gamma   90.00
#
_symmetry.space_group_name_H-M   'P 1'
#
loop_
_entity.id
_entity.type
_entity.pdbx_description
1 polymer ?
#
loop_
_entity_poly.entity_id
_entity_poly.type
_entity_poly.pdbx_seq_one_letter_code
_entity_poly.pdbx_strand_id
1 'polypeptide(L)'
;MKKSYFGAAAVIAIVFILLLVFSGAFYTIDQTEQVIITQFGQPVGDPITEPGLHFKIPFVQNVNSLDKRFLEWDGAPVAIPTRDKTYIHVDAFARWRIEDPKTYFVRLHDERSALSRLDDILGSETRNSIAKHDLIEIVRTDKNRQPLHDETLKGGPTGTIGVLPPIVFGRQKIEDEIKTAATQKLAQFGIAVLDFRIKRVNYNPDVLARIYQRMISERLQIAQRFRSEGEGESARIAGQRERDLNEIQSTAYRQVQQIRGESDAKATEIYARAYTQNPQAAEFYAFLKTLETYHKIFTKESTLVLSTDSDIFALLKRPTKTSGSPIPVETPAKPSQ
;
A
#
# COMPACT_ATOMS: atom_id res chain seq x y z
N MET A 1 -47.60 -8.42 93.38
CA MET A 1 -47.70 -8.84 91.96
C MET A 1 -46.82 -7.99 91.00
N LYS A 2 -46.44 -6.71 91.24
CA LYS A 2 -45.61 -5.88 90.27
C LYS A 2 -44.14 -6.34 90.09
N LYS A 3 -43.51 -6.96 91.11
CA LYS A 3 -42.11 -7.42 90.99
C LYS A 3 -41.90 -8.61 90.06
N SER A 4 -42.90 -9.48 89.86
CA SER A 4 -42.80 -10.66 88.97
C SER A 4 -42.83 -10.25 87.47
N TYR A 5 -43.61 -9.23 87.10
CA TYR A 5 -43.66 -8.73 85.73
C TYR A 5 -42.40 -8.01 85.31
N PHE A 6 -41.68 -7.34 86.25
CA PHE A 6 -40.40 -6.69 85.95
C PHE A 6 -39.30 -7.69 85.66
N GLY A 7 -39.27 -8.84 86.36
CA GLY A 7 -38.35 -9.93 86.07
C GLY A 7 -38.61 -10.60 84.71
N ALA A 8 -39.88 -10.84 84.40
CA ALA A 8 -40.27 -11.43 83.07
C ALA A 8 -39.97 -10.46 81.94
N ALA A 9 -40.23 -9.18 82.09
CA ALA A 9 -39.89 -8.17 81.09
C ALA A 9 -38.38 -8.02 80.85
N ALA A 10 -37.58 -8.14 81.95
CA ALA A 10 -36.10 -8.09 81.84
C ALA A 10 -35.58 -9.33 81.11
N VAL A 11 -36.12 -10.53 81.37
CA VAL A 11 -35.77 -11.76 80.64
C VAL A 11 -36.12 -11.67 79.15
N ILE A 12 -37.31 -11.18 78.82
CA ILE A 12 -37.74 -10.99 77.42
C ILE A 12 -36.81 -9.96 76.71
N ALA A 13 -36.46 -8.88 77.38
CA ALA A 13 -35.53 -7.89 76.82
C ALA A 13 -34.15 -8.48 76.59
N ILE A 14 -33.59 -9.28 77.48
CA ILE A 14 -32.32 -9.95 77.33
C ILE A 14 -32.37 -10.95 76.19
N VAL A 15 -33.44 -11.78 76.11
CA VAL A 15 -33.64 -12.74 74.98
C VAL A 15 -33.76 -12.02 73.65
N PHE A 16 -34.45 -10.88 73.61
CA PHE A 16 -34.59 -10.06 72.40
C PHE A 16 -33.24 -9.45 71.98
N ILE A 17 -32.46 -8.92 72.91
CA ILE A 17 -31.10 -8.41 72.65
C ILE A 17 -30.18 -9.53 72.16
N LEU A 18 -30.24 -10.72 72.77
CA LEU A 18 -29.48 -11.89 72.39
C LEU A 18 -29.86 -12.38 70.98
N LEU A 19 -31.15 -12.31 70.61
CA LEU A 19 -31.66 -12.62 69.27
C LEU A 19 -31.21 -11.61 68.23
N LEU A 20 -31.20 -10.30 68.56
CA LEU A 20 -30.65 -9.27 67.72
C LEU A 20 -29.15 -9.42 67.46
N VAL A 21 -28.38 -9.72 68.54
CA VAL A 21 -26.95 -9.97 68.46
C VAL A 21 -26.68 -11.20 67.60
N PHE A 22 -27.43 -12.27 67.82
CA PHE A 22 -27.29 -13.51 67.05
C PHE A 22 -27.67 -13.36 65.58
N SER A 23 -28.71 -12.57 65.27
CA SER A 23 -29.11 -12.27 63.88
C SER A 23 -28.03 -11.46 63.13
N GLY A 24 -27.29 -10.56 63.80
CA GLY A 24 -26.20 -9.81 63.20
C GLY A 24 -24.85 -10.49 63.11
N ALA A 25 -24.76 -11.74 63.71
CA ALA A 25 -23.51 -12.51 63.74
C ALA A 25 -23.23 -13.35 62.48
N PHE A 26 -24.27 -13.60 61.66
CA PHE A 26 -24.14 -14.39 60.45
C PHE A 26 -24.14 -13.51 59.19
N TYR A 27 -23.32 -13.88 58.20
CA TYR A 27 -23.32 -13.31 56.89
C TYR A 27 -23.06 -14.41 55.83
N THR A 28 -23.53 -14.19 54.63
CA THR A 28 -23.37 -15.12 53.51
C THR A 28 -22.35 -14.56 52.51
N ILE A 29 -21.51 -15.44 51.97
CA ILE A 29 -20.57 -15.09 50.89
C ILE A 29 -21.05 -15.79 49.63
N ASP A 30 -21.24 -15.04 48.55
CA ASP A 30 -21.49 -15.57 47.23
C ASP A 30 -20.22 -16.14 46.61
N GLN A 31 -20.37 -17.04 45.63
CA GLN A 31 -19.26 -17.62 44.89
C GLN A 31 -18.47 -16.56 44.08
N THR A 32 -19.10 -15.47 43.74
CA THR A 32 -18.55 -14.35 42.99
C THR A 32 -17.77 -13.36 43.85
N GLU A 33 -17.85 -13.50 45.16
CA GLU A 33 -17.31 -12.57 46.14
C GLU A 33 -16.20 -13.21 46.98
N GLN A 34 -15.36 -12.39 47.51
CA GLN A 34 -14.38 -12.67 48.56
C GLN A 34 -14.48 -11.60 49.64
N VAL A 35 -14.28 -11.98 50.86
CA VAL A 35 -14.57 -11.11 51.99
C VAL A 35 -13.34 -10.91 52.84
N ILE A 36 -13.17 -9.66 53.29
CA ILE A 36 -12.21 -9.28 54.34
C ILE A 36 -13.00 -8.77 55.55
N ILE A 37 -12.70 -9.39 56.71
CA ILE A 37 -13.23 -8.91 57.96
C ILE A 37 -12.32 -7.79 58.52
N THR A 38 -12.91 -6.66 58.78
CA THR A 38 -12.20 -5.54 59.43
C THR A 38 -12.71 -5.31 60.86
N GLN A 39 -11.78 -5.01 61.77
CA GLN A 39 -12.06 -4.66 63.13
C GLN A 39 -11.49 -3.26 63.39
N PHE A 40 -12.37 -2.31 63.74
CA PHE A 40 -11.96 -0.89 63.90
C PHE A 40 -11.16 -0.32 62.72
N GLY A 41 -11.51 -0.74 61.49
CA GLY A 41 -10.85 -0.31 60.23
C GLY A 41 -9.59 -1.10 59.86
N GLN A 42 -9.11 -2.00 60.70
CA GLN A 42 -7.94 -2.87 60.38
C GLN A 42 -8.41 -4.26 59.88
N PRO A 43 -7.83 -4.83 58.84
CA PRO A 43 -8.14 -6.18 58.42
C PRO A 43 -7.62 -7.21 59.45
N VAL A 44 -8.49 -8.13 59.83
CA VAL A 44 -8.21 -9.18 60.83
C VAL A 44 -8.42 -10.54 60.22
N GLY A 45 -7.43 -11.39 60.33
CA GLY A 45 -7.46 -12.73 59.77
C GLY A 45 -7.09 -12.81 58.32
N ASP A 46 -7.31 -13.97 57.71
CA ASP A 46 -7.10 -14.21 56.29
C ASP A 46 -8.36 -13.93 55.51
N PRO A 47 -8.25 -13.57 54.22
CA PRO A 47 -9.42 -13.36 53.33
C PRO A 47 -10.22 -14.64 53.21
N ILE A 48 -11.53 -14.53 53.33
CA ILE A 48 -12.47 -15.66 53.18
C ILE A 48 -12.94 -15.72 51.75
N THR A 49 -12.54 -16.77 51.06
CA THR A 49 -12.85 -16.98 49.62
C THR A 49 -13.88 -18.09 49.39
N GLU A 50 -14.21 -18.83 50.46
CA GLU A 50 -15.17 -19.95 50.39
C GLU A 50 -16.59 -19.43 50.51
N PRO A 51 -17.49 -19.81 49.55
CA PRO A 51 -18.88 -19.41 49.60
C PRO A 51 -19.62 -20.17 50.74
N GLY A 52 -20.56 -19.52 51.31
CA GLY A 52 -21.38 -20.14 52.38
C GLY A 52 -21.75 -19.19 53.50
N LEU A 53 -22.19 -19.76 54.60
CA LEU A 53 -22.58 -19.07 55.82
C LEU A 53 -21.37 -18.97 56.76
N HIS A 54 -21.00 -17.74 57.12
CA HIS A 54 -19.89 -17.42 57.96
C HIS A 54 -20.31 -16.62 59.20
N PHE A 55 -19.47 -16.61 60.20
CA PHE A 55 -19.72 -15.96 61.47
C PHE A 55 -18.80 -14.74 61.65
N LYS A 56 -19.37 -13.59 62.13
CA LYS A 56 -18.65 -12.42 62.56
C LYS A 56 -19.05 -11.95 63.92
N ILE A 57 -18.19 -11.22 64.59
CA ILE A 57 -18.54 -10.61 65.87
C ILE A 57 -19.36 -9.33 65.58
N PRO A 58 -20.65 -9.31 65.88
CA PRO A 58 -21.50 -8.16 65.63
C PRO A 58 -20.98 -6.94 66.38
N PHE A 59 -21.23 -5.73 65.85
CA PHE A 59 -20.84 -4.41 66.33
C PHE A 59 -19.34 -4.14 66.34
N VAL A 60 -18.47 -5.14 66.27
CA VAL A 60 -17.01 -4.95 66.30
C VAL A 60 -16.40 -5.21 64.94
N GLN A 61 -16.92 -6.20 64.24
CA GLN A 61 -16.41 -6.62 62.91
C GLN A 61 -17.32 -6.16 61.78
N ASN A 62 -16.70 -5.56 60.81
CA ASN A 62 -17.34 -5.21 59.53
C ASN A 62 -16.89 -6.14 58.43
N VAL A 63 -17.83 -6.53 57.58
CA VAL A 63 -17.60 -7.37 56.42
C VAL A 63 -17.43 -6.47 55.22
N ASN A 64 -16.28 -6.55 54.53
CA ASN A 64 -16.02 -5.86 53.26
C ASN A 64 -16.00 -6.88 52.17
N SER A 65 -17.00 -6.86 51.30
CA SER A 65 -17.12 -7.73 50.13
C SER A 65 -16.32 -7.13 48.97
N LEU A 66 -15.51 -7.95 48.33
CA LEU A 66 -14.73 -7.62 47.15
C LEU A 66 -15.06 -8.62 46.02
N ASP A 67 -15.10 -8.14 44.80
CA ASP A 67 -15.35 -9.01 43.65
C ASP A 67 -14.18 -9.98 43.42
N LYS A 68 -14.49 -11.27 43.29
CA LYS A 68 -13.52 -12.34 42.99
C LYS A 68 -13.34 -12.58 41.49
N ARG A 69 -14.31 -12.13 40.69
CA ARG A 69 -14.28 -12.26 39.24
C ARG A 69 -13.21 -11.36 38.68
N PHE A 70 -12.89 -11.56 37.39
CA PHE A 70 -12.07 -10.61 36.66
C PHE A 70 -12.91 -9.37 36.31
N LEU A 71 -12.30 -8.23 36.50
CA LEU A 71 -12.83 -6.90 36.22
C LEU A 71 -12.17 -6.34 34.97
N GLU A 72 -12.85 -5.42 34.33
CA GLU A 72 -12.30 -4.70 33.18
C GLU A 72 -11.66 -3.38 33.59
N TRP A 73 -10.63 -3.03 32.91
CA TRP A 73 -10.09 -1.68 32.88
C TRP A 73 -10.10 -1.19 31.43
N ASP A 74 -10.74 -0.09 31.16
CA ASP A 74 -10.86 0.54 29.87
C ASP A 74 -10.14 1.90 29.90
N GLY A 75 -8.93 1.96 29.35
CA GLY A 75 -8.10 3.14 29.35
C GLY A 75 -8.62 4.19 28.39
N ALA A 76 -8.61 5.45 28.81
CA ALA A 76 -8.92 6.57 27.92
C ALA A 76 -7.90 6.63 26.76
N PRO A 77 -8.33 6.95 25.52
CA PRO A 77 -7.41 7.14 24.41
C PRO A 77 -6.37 8.21 24.69
N VAL A 78 -5.10 7.86 24.65
CA VAL A 78 -3.98 8.76 24.96
C VAL A 78 -3.11 8.95 23.73
N ALA A 79 -2.72 10.21 23.46
CA ALA A 79 -1.76 10.54 22.43
C ALA A 79 -0.33 10.20 22.89
N ILE A 80 0.33 9.31 22.17
CA ILE A 80 1.67 8.80 22.52
C ILE A 80 2.59 8.96 21.29
N PRO A 81 3.80 9.53 21.45
CA PRO A 81 4.81 9.52 20.42
C PRO A 81 5.46 8.13 20.32
N THR A 82 5.62 7.62 19.12
CA THR A 82 6.38 6.42 18.81
C THR A 82 7.87 6.72 18.63
N ARG A 83 8.73 5.69 18.52
CA ARG A 83 10.17 5.87 18.28
C ARG A 83 10.46 6.64 16.99
N ASP A 84 9.65 6.43 15.95
CA ASP A 84 9.71 7.14 14.67
C ASP A 84 9.08 8.55 14.69
N LYS A 85 8.85 9.09 15.92
CA LYS A 85 8.30 10.43 16.16
C LYS A 85 6.90 10.67 15.59
N THR A 86 6.16 9.61 15.35
CA THR A 86 4.77 9.69 14.91
C THR A 86 3.85 9.72 16.13
N TYR A 87 2.97 10.71 16.23
CA TYR A 87 1.97 10.79 17.29
C TYR A 87 0.75 9.94 16.93
N ILE A 88 0.45 8.99 17.81
CA ILE A 88 -0.70 8.09 17.68
C ILE A 88 -1.59 8.15 18.90
N HIS A 89 -2.89 8.00 18.69
CA HIS A 89 -3.87 7.76 19.75
C HIS A 89 -4.00 6.26 19.95
N VAL A 90 -3.68 5.82 21.15
CA VAL A 90 -3.77 4.41 21.54
C VAL A 90 -4.90 4.23 22.53
N ASP A 91 -5.76 3.30 22.23
CA ASP A 91 -6.88 2.86 23.02
C ASP A 91 -6.62 1.41 23.45
N ALA A 92 -6.57 1.16 24.76
CA ALA A 92 -6.20 -0.11 25.33
C ALA A 92 -7.17 -0.54 26.42
N PHE A 93 -7.27 -1.83 26.63
CA PHE A 93 -8.02 -2.40 27.74
C PHE A 93 -7.21 -3.51 28.42
N ALA A 94 -7.54 -3.75 29.69
CA ALA A 94 -6.97 -4.85 30.43
C ALA A 94 -8.06 -5.58 31.22
N ARG A 95 -7.79 -6.85 31.51
CA ARG A 95 -8.55 -7.63 32.46
C ARG A 95 -7.69 -7.87 33.69
N TRP A 96 -8.23 -7.57 34.82
CA TRP A 96 -7.55 -7.69 36.09
C TRP A 96 -8.42 -8.36 37.14
N ARG A 97 -7.82 -8.84 38.20
CA ARG A 97 -8.53 -9.37 39.37
C ARG A 97 -7.77 -9.03 40.64
N ILE A 98 -8.49 -9.08 41.74
CA ILE A 98 -7.92 -8.98 43.08
C ILE A 98 -7.34 -10.34 43.45
N GLU A 99 -6.01 -10.43 43.54
CA GLU A 99 -5.30 -11.67 43.88
C GLU A 99 -5.04 -11.75 45.37
N ASP A 100 -4.63 -10.65 46.01
CA ASP A 100 -4.47 -10.54 47.45
C ASP A 100 -5.46 -9.49 48.01
N PRO A 101 -6.63 -9.92 48.48
CA PRO A 101 -7.63 -9.03 49.03
C PRO A 101 -7.17 -8.18 50.20
N LYS A 102 -6.28 -8.74 51.04
CA LYS A 102 -5.76 -8.03 52.21
C LYS A 102 -4.87 -6.84 51.84
N THR A 103 -3.91 -7.07 50.97
CA THR A 103 -3.07 -6.00 50.43
C THR A 103 -3.87 -4.98 49.61
N TYR A 104 -4.83 -5.47 48.82
CA TYR A 104 -5.72 -4.61 48.06
C TYR A 104 -6.51 -3.67 48.97
N PHE A 105 -7.15 -4.21 50.01
CA PHE A 105 -7.94 -3.44 50.95
C PHE A 105 -7.09 -2.40 51.71
N VAL A 106 -5.94 -2.79 52.17
CA VAL A 106 -5.03 -1.89 52.96
C VAL A 106 -4.53 -0.72 52.10
N ARG A 107 -4.24 -1.00 50.81
CA ARG A 107 -3.59 0.00 49.95
C ARG A 107 -4.54 0.82 49.09
N LEU A 108 -5.66 0.24 48.68
CA LEU A 108 -6.58 0.84 47.73
C LEU A 108 -7.97 1.10 48.30
N HIS A 109 -8.45 0.25 49.23
CA HIS A 109 -9.74 0.31 49.91
C HIS A 109 -10.94 0.03 49.00
N ASP A 110 -11.02 0.69 47.84
CA ASP A 110 -12.17 0.64 46.95
C ASP A 110 -11.75 0.45 45.48
N GLU A 111 -12.71 0.12 44.64
CA GLU A 111 -12.52 -0.10 43.21
C GLU A 111 -12.13 1.18 42.47
N ARG A 112 -12.62 2.35 42.91
CA ARG A 112 -12.26 3.62 42.25
C ARG A 112 -10.78 3.95 42.42
N SER A 113 -10.26 3.73 43.60
CA SER A 113 -8.82 3.90 43.88
C SER A 113 -7.99 2.88 43.08
N ALA A 114 -8.50 1.66 42.91
CA ALA A 114 -7.86 0.65 42.08
C ALA A 114 -7.83 1.05 40.61
N LEU A 115 -8.95 1.50 40.05
CA LEU A 115 -9.02 1.99 38.67
C LEU A 115 -8.06 3.17 38.43
N SER A 116 -8.02 4.14 39.35
CA SER A 116 -7.06 5.25 39.27
C SER A 116 -5.61 4.76 39.26
N ARG A 117 -5.29 3.75 40.06
CA ARG A 117 -3.94 3.18 40.11
C ARG A 117 -3.62 2.36 38.86
N LEU A 118 -4.62 1.68 38.30
CA LEU A 118 -4.49 0.99 37.02
C LEU A 118 -4.24 1.98 35.88
N ASP A 119 -4.97 3.11 35.85
CA ASP A 119 -4.74 4.20 34.90
C ASP A 119 -3.30 4.71 34.95
N ASP A 120 -2.80 4.96 36.16
CA ASP A 120 -1.43 5.45 36.35
C ASP A 120 -0.39 4.45 35.85
N ILE A 121 -0.53 3.18 36.24
CA ILE A 121 0.49 2.14 35.97
C ILE A 121 0.37 1.60 34.55
N LEU A 122 -0.80 1.15 34.12
CA LEU A 122 -1.02 0.67 32.75
C LEU A 122 -0.80 1.76 31.73
N GLY A 123 -1.28 2.98 31.98
CA GLY A 123 -1.09 4.12 31.11
C GLY A 123 0.40 4.51 30.99
N SER A 124 1.17 4.48 32.08
CA SER A 124 2.60 4.79 32.03
C SER A 124 3.40 3.68 31.33
N GLU A 125 3.11 2.40 31.59
CA GLU A 125 3.80 1.30 30.92
C GLU A 125 3.46 1.24 29.43
N THR A 126 2.21 1.49 29.07
CA THR A 126 1.79 1.63 27.66
C THR A 126 2.58 2.72 26.96
N ARG A 127 2.68 3.90 27.59
CA ARG A 127 3.45 5.02 27.04
C ARG A 127 4.94 4.70 26.90
N ASN A 128 5.53 4.10 27.93
CA ASN A 128 6.94 3.74 27.94
C ASN A 128 7.28 2.66 26.88
N SER A 129 6.44 1.66 26.74
CA SER A 129 6.68 0.59 25.77
C SER A 129 6.46 1.11 24.34
N ILE A 130 5.38 1.82 24.07
CA ILE A 130 5.09 2.38 22.73
C ILE A 130 6.20 3.35 22.26
N ALA A 131 6.73 4.18 23.16
CA ALA A 131 7.80 5.12 22.82
C ALA A 131 9.13 4.44 22.40
N LYS A 132 9.32 3.18 22.75
CA LYS A 132 10.51 2.38 22.37
C LYS A 132 10.37 1.71 21.01
N HIS A 133 9.17 1.60 20.48
CA HIS A 133 8.87 0.85 19.26
C HIS A 133 8.38 1.75 18.12
N ASP A 134 8.64 1.30 16.88
CA ASP A 134 8.13 1.97 15.69
C ASP A 134 6.64 1.68 15.50
N LEU A 135 5.94 2.59 14.87
CA LEU A 135 4.51 2.45 14.61
C LEU A 135 4.17 1.12 13.92
N ILE A 136 4.99 0.69 12.97
CA ILE A 136 4.75 -0.53 12.22
C ILE A 136 4.73 -1.78 13.10
N GLU A 137 5.51 -1.80 14.18
CA GLU A 137 5.56 -2.91 15.13
C GLU A 137 4.34 -2.94 16.05
N ILE A 138 3.79 -1.76 16.36
CA ILE A 138 2.58 -1.63 17.18
C ILE A 138 1.33 -2.09 16.40
N VAL A 139 1.31 -1.85 15.08
CA VAL A 139 0.18 -2.19 14.23
C VAL A 139 0.21 -3.65 13.77
N ARG A 140 1.39 -4.16 13.44
CA ARG A 140 1.53 -5.50 12.85
C ARG A 140 1.71 -6.58 13.90
N THR A 141 0.94 -7.66 13.75
CA THR A 141 1.04 -8.86 14.59
C THR A 141 1.90 -9.93 13.91
N ASP A 142 1.74 -10.10 12.60
CA ASP A 142 2.41 -11.16 11.85
C ASP A 142 3.72 -10.67 11.22
N LYS A 143 4.83 -11.34 11.57
CA LYS A 143 6.17 -11.08 11.04
C LYS A 143 6.32 -11.54 9.59
N ASN A 144 5.62 -12.59 9.22
CA ASN A 144 5.76 -13.26 7.92
C ASN A 144 4.79 -12.73 6.86
N ARG A 145 3.99 -11.69 7.18
CA ARG A 145 3.09 -11.10 6.22
C ARG A 145 3.88 -10.51 5.05
N GLN A 146 3.78 -11.16 3.91
CA GLN A 146 4.31 -10.64 2.66
C GLN A 146 3.41 -9.51 2.15
N PRO A 147 3.99 -8.41 1.64
CA PRO A 147 3.20 -7.40 0.96
C PRO A 147 2.53 -8.02 -0.25
N LEU A 148 1.32 -7.58 -0.57
CA LEU A 148 0.74 -7.81 -1.90
C LEU A 148 1.71 -7.16 -2.91
N HIS A 149 2.47 -7.99 -3.60
CA HIS A 149 3.36 -7.55 -4.68
C HIS A 149 2.48 -7.17 -5.87
N ASP A 150 2.26 -5.90 -6.03
CA ASP A 150 1.78 -5.36 -7.29
C ASP A 150 3.01 -5.18 -8.19
N GLU A 151 3.19 -6.11 -9.14
CA GLU A 151 4.33 -6.08 -10.07
C GLU A 151 4.39 -4.80 -10.89
N THR A 152 3.24 -4.13 -11.08
CA THR A 152 3.12 -2.88 -11.80
C THR A 152 3.77 -1.70 -11.08
N LEU A 153 4.04 -1.84 -9.78
CA LEU A 153 4.68 -0.82 -8.94
C LEU A 153 6.21 -0.96 -8.88
N LYS A 154 6.79 -2.03 -9.46
CA LYS A 154 8.23 -2.21 -9.58
C LYS A 154 8.79 -1.20 -10.59
N GLY A 155 9.62 -0.30 -10.16
CA GLY A 155 10.36 0.58 -11.07
C GLY A 155 10.18 2.09 -10.89
N GLY A 156 9.51 2.54 -9.82
CA GLY A 156 9.50 3.96 -9.47
C GLY A 156 10.80 4.40 -8.80
N PRO A 157 11.15 5.70 -8.84
CA PRO A 157 12.33 6.26 -8.16
C PRO A 157 12.32 6.06 -6.64
N THR A 158 11.21 5.67 -6.09
CA THR A 158 11.03 5.17 -4.72
C THR A 158 10.74 3.67 -4.77
N GLY A 159 11.74 2.85 -5.09
CA GLY A 159 11.66 1.39 -5.17
C GLY A 159 11.12 0.64 -3.93
N THR A 160 10.44 1.36 -3.06
CA THR A 160 9.89 0.96 -1.76
C THR A 160 8.36 1.02 -1.68
N ILE A 161 7.65 1.39 -2.75
CA ILE A 161 6.18 1.39 -2.72
C ILE A 161 5.71 -0.07 -2.68
N GLY A 162 5.09 -0.44 -1.54
CA GLY A 162 4.59 -1.81 -1.31
C GLY A 162 5.54 -2.73 -0.54
N VAL A 163 6.77 -2.33 -0.25
CA VAL A 163 7.66 -3.10 0.62
C VAL A 163 7.32 -2.78 2.07
N LEU A 164 6.79 -3.76 2.79
CA LEU A 164 6.57 -3.62 4.22
C LEU A 164 7.93 -3.78 4.94
N PRO A 165 8.36 -2.81 5.75
CA PRO A 165 9.58 -2.97 6.54
C PRO A 165 9.47 -4.20 7.45
N PRO A 166 10.55 -4.94 7.67
CA PRO A 166 10.55 -6.08 8.58
C PRO A 166 10.24 -5.63 10.00
N ILE A 167 9.49 -6.44 10.75
CA ILE A 167 9.23 -6.23 12.18
C ILE A 167 10.04 -7.22 13.01
N VAL A 168 10.56 -6.75 14.13
CA VAL A 168 11.35 -7.56 15.06
C VAL A 168 10.49 -8.08 16.21
N PHE A 169 9.71 -7.20 16.82
CA PHE A 169 8.88 -7.51 17.99
C PHE A 169 7.47 -7.90 17.59
N GLY A 170 6.74 -7.00 16.97
CA GLY A 170 5.32 -7.15 16.65
C GLY A 170 4.42 -6.86 17.86
N ARG A 171 3.16 -6.53 17.57
CA ARG A 171 2.16 -6.08 18.54
C ARG A 171 2.02 -7.00 19.76
N GLN A 172 1.99 -8.30 19.53
CA GLN A 172 1.76 -9.28 20.62
C GLN A 172 2.87 -9.23 21.65
N LYS A 173 4.14 -9.13 21.25
CA LYS A 173 5.25 -9.03 22.19
C LYS A 173 5.23 -7.72 22.97
N ILE A 174 4.81 -6.63 22.35
CA ILE A 174 4.66 -5.31 22.99
C ILE A 174 3.55 -5.38 24.05
N GLU A 175 2.42 -6.02 23.74
CA GLU A 175 1.33 -6.26 24.70
C GLU A 175 1.79 -7.12 25.89
N ASP A 176 2.58 -8.17 25.63
CA ASP A 176 3.15 -9.03 26.67
C ASP A 176 4.18 -8.30 27.54
N GLU A 177 5.01 -7.42 26.96
CA GLU A 177 5.95 -6.56 27.67
C GLU A 177 5.22 -5.63 28.64
N ILE A 178 4.19 -4.93 28.16
CA ILE A 178 3.36 -4.03 28.97
C ILE A 178 2.69 -4.80 30.10
N LYS A 179 2.08 -5.95 29.79
CA LYS A 179 1.43 -6.82 30.78
C LYS A 179 2.41 -7.22 31.90
N THR A 180 3.59 -7.68 31.52
CA THR A 180 4.60 -8.17 32.48
C THR A 180 5.08 -7.04 33.39
N ALA A 181 5.42 -5.88 32.81
CA ALA A 181 5.87 -4.72 33.55
C ALA A 181 4.78 -4.17 34.49
N ALA A 182 3.55 -4.11 34.02
CA ALA A 182 2.42 -3.67 34.84
C ALA A 182 2.10 -4.66 35.97
N THR A 183 2.13 -5.97 35.70
CA THR A 183 1.87 -7.00 36.72
C THR A 183 2.87 -6.89 37.86
N GLN A 184 4.16 -6.69 37.59
CA GLN A 184 5.17 -6.53 38.63
C GLN A 184 4.89 -5.32 39.55
N LYS A 185 4.43 -4.20 38.97
CA LYS A 185 4.11 -3.00 39.73
C LYS A 185 2.76 -3.09 40.46
N LEU A 186 1.79 -3.78 39.88
CA LEU A 186 0.45 -3.93 40.45
C LEU A 186 0.38 -5.00 41.55
N ALA A 187 1.32 -5.97 41.54
CA ALA A 187 1.41 -7.00 42.59
C ALA A 187 1.52 -6.39 43.99
N GLN A 188 2.24 -5.28 44.17
CA GLN A 188 2.31 -4.60 45.45
C GLN A 188 0.97 -4.06 45.97
N PHE A 189 -0.04 -3.92 45.11
CA PHE A 189 -1.40 -3.50 45.46
C PHE A 189 -2.38 -4.67 45.57
N GLY A 190 -1.90 -5.90 45.43
CA GLY A 190 -2.74 -7.11 45.46
C GLY A 190 -3.54 -7.34 44.19
N ILE A 191 -3.15 -6.72 43.07
CA ILE A 191 -3.82 -6.83 41.77
C ILE A 191 -2.98 -7.66 40.81
N ALA A 192 -3.62 -8.61 40.13
CA ALA A 192 -3.07 -9.37 39.02
C ALA A 192 -3.69 -8.94 37.71
N VAL A 193 -2.86 -8.63 36.70
CA VAL A 193 -3.29 -8.36 35.33
C VAL A 193 -3.32 -9.67 34.56
N LEU A 194 -4.51 -10.08 34.12
CA LEU A 194 -4.70 -11.33 33.40
C LEU A 194 -4.36 -11.17 31.91
N ASP A 195 -4.77 -10.06 31.33
CA ASP A 195 -4.60 -9.77 29.92
C ASP A 195 -4.52 -8.24 29.67
N PHE A 196 -3.73 -7.87 28.69
CA PHE A 196 -3.63 -6.49 28.22
C PHE A 196 -3.66 -6.49 26.70
N ARG A 197 -4.53 -5.69 26.11
CA ARG A 197 -4.69 -5.58 24.65
C ARG A 197 -4.85 -4.12 24.21
N ILE A 198 -4.25 -3.82 23.09
CA ILE A 198 -4.49 -2.56 22.39
C ILE A 198 -5.76 -2.73 21.56
N LYS A 199 -6.83 -1.97 21.82
CA LYS A 199 -8.08 -2.00 21.06
C LYS A 199 -7.90 -1.36 19.69
N ARG A 200 -7.38 -0.14 19.69
CA ARG A 200 -7.29 0.70 18.50
C ARG A 200 -6.02 1.55 18.53
N VAL A 201 -5.46 1.72 17.36
CA VAL A 201 -4.35 2.65 17.10
C VAL A 201 -4.79 3.56 15.96
N ASN A 202 -4.88 4.86 16.24
CA ASN A 202 -5.25 5.88 15.26
C ASN A 202 -4.16 6.95 15.19
N TYR A 203 -4.01 7.57 14.04
CA TYR A 203 -3.22 8.79 13.96
C TYR A 203 -3.94 9.95 14.65
N ASN A 204 -3.16 10.91 15.12
CA ASN A 204 -3.72 12.19 15.51
C ASN A 204 -4.49 12.79 14.30
N PRO A 205 -5.70 13.37 14.48
CA PRO A 205 -6.49 13.96 13.41
C PRO A 205 -5.72 14.93 12.52
N ASP A 206 -4.85 15.77 13.11
CA ASP A 206 -4.03 16.72 12.36
C ASP A 206 -2.97 16.06 11.47
N VAL A 207 -2.43 14.93 11.93
CA VAL A 207 -1.47 14.11 11.17
C VAL A 207 -2.19 13.32 10.09
N LEU A 208 -3.38 12.82 10.37
CA LEU A 208 -4.19 12.02 9.45
C LEU A 208 -4.50 12.78 8.16
N ALA A 209 -4.89 14.06 8.26
CA ALA A 209 -5.14 14.90 7.10
C ALA A 209 -3.91 15.04 6.20
N ARG A 210 -2.72 15.23 6.77
CA ARG A 210 -1.45 15.32 6.03
C ARG A 210 -1.08 13.99 5.36
N ILE A 211 -1.33 12.87 6.05
CA ILE A 211 -1.09 11.53 5.49
C ILE A 211 -1.99 11.29 4.28
N TYR A 212 -3.28 11.63 4.37
CA TYR A 212 -4.19 11.51 3.23
C TYR A 212 -3.75 12.36 2.04
N GLN A 213 -3.34 13.61 2.27
CA GLN A 213 -2.82 14.47 1.21
C GLN A 213 -1.57 13.86 0.55
N ARG A 214 -0.64 13.33 1.34
CA ARG A 214 0.54 12.64 0.81
C ARG A 214 0.15 11.40 -0.01
N MET A 215 -0.74 10.56 0.51
CA MET A 215 -1.23 9.37 -0.22
C MET A 215 -1.90 9.73 -1.54
N ILE A 216 -2.71 10.79 -1.56
CA ILE A 216 -3.33 11.30 -2.79
C ILE A 216 -2.26 11.75 -3.78
N SER A 217 -1.28 12.53 -3.33
CA SER A 217 -0.16 12.99 -4.18
C SER A 217 0.66 11.83 -4.73
N GLU A 218 0.97 10.84 -3.91
CA GLU A 218 1.68 9.62 -4.34
C GLU A 218 0.87 8.84 -5.39
N ARG A 219 -0.45 8.69 -5.20
CA ARG A 219 -1.32 8.02 -6.19
C ARG A 219 -1.42 8.80 -7.49
N LEU A 220 -1.51 10.13 -7.42
CA LEU A 220 -1.50 10.97 -8.61
C LEU A 220 -0.17 10.89 -9.37
N GLN A 221 0.96 10.85 -8.67
CA GLN A 221 2.28 10.65 -9.30
C GLN A 221 2.37 9.29 -10.00
N ILE A 222 1.91 8.22 -9.36
CA ILE A 222 1.85 6.89 -9.96
C ILE A 222 0.96 6.89 -11.21
N ALA A 223 -0.22 7.46 -11.13
CA ALA A 223 -1.13 7.56 -12.25
C ALA A 223 -0.54 8.38 -13.42
N GLN A 224 0.13 9.50 -13.11
CA GLN A 224 0.80 10.32 -14.13
C GLN A 224 1.96 9.58 -14.78
N ARG A 225 2.75 8.83 -14.01
CA ARG A 225 3.81 7.98 -14.54
C ARG A 225 3.27 6.98 -15.55
N PHE A 226 2.25 6.19 -15.17
CA PHE A 226 1.64 5.22 -16.09
C PHE A 226 1.06 5.86 -17.34
N ARG A 227 0.47 7.07 -17.21
CA ARG A 227 -0.02 7.81 -18.36
C ARG A 227 1.12 8.20 -19.30
N SER A 228 2.20 8.77 -18.75
CA SER A 228 3.39 9.16 -19.54
C SER A 228 4.09 7.95 -20.18
N GLU A 229 4.20 6.84 -19.45
CA GLU A 229 4.73 5.59 -20.00
C GLU A 229 3.86 5.05 -21.13
N GLY A 230 2.52 5.09 -20.96
CA GLY A 230 1.57 4.71 -22.00
C GLY A 230 1.61 5.61 -23.24
N GLU A 231 1.72 6.91 -23.05
CA GLU A 231 1.88 7.89 -24.16
C GLU A 231 3.21 7.66 -24.88
N GLY A 232 4.30 7.45 -24.14
CA GLY A 232 5.61 7.15 -24.72
C GLY A 232 5.62 5.85 -25.51
N GLU A 233 5.02 4.80 -24.98
CA GLU A 233 4.91 3.51 -25.68
C GLU A 233 4.00 3.61 -26.92
N SER A 234 2.89 4.33 -26.83
CA SER A 234 2.03 4.61 -27.98
C SER A 234 2.78 5.36 -29.07
N ALA A 235 3.53 6.39 -28.74
CA ALA A 235 4.36 7.13 -29.69
C ALA A 235 5.45 6.25 -30.31
N ARG A 236 6.07 5.37 -29.52
CA ARG A 236 7.08 4.40 -29.99
C ARG A 236 6.47 3.45 -31.01
N ILE A 237 5.30 2.88 -30.71
CA ILE A 237 4.60 1.96 -31.62
C ILE A 237 4.19 2.69 -32.90
N ALA A 238 3.66 3.92 -32.80
CA ALA A 238 3.29 4.72 -33.95
C ALA A 238 4.51 5.01 -34.84
N GLY A 239 5.62 5.42 -34.26
CA GLY A 239 6.87 5.64 -34.99
C GLY A 239 7.46 4.38 -35.60
N GLN A 240 7.33 3.23 -34.96
CA GLN A 240 7.74 1.95 -35.52
C GLN A 240 6.89 1.58 -36.71
N ARG A 241 5.55 1.70 -36.58
CA ARG A 241 4.63 1.44 -37.69
C ARG A 241 4.93 2.31 -38.91
N GLU A 242 5.21 3.58 -38.72
CA GLU A 242 5.54 4.49 -39.82
C GLU A 242 6.83 4.09 -40.52
N ARG A 243 7.87 3.74 -39.77
CA ARG A 243 9.12 3.21 -40.33
C ARG A 243 8.89 1.94 -41.13
N ASP A 244 8.15 0.98 -40.58
CA ASP A 244 7.87 -0.30 -41.24
C ASP A 244 7.06 -0.10 -42.53
N LEU A 245 6.07 0.81 -42.52
CA LEU A 245 5.32 1.16 -43.71
C LEU A 245 6.23 1.79 -44.79
N ASN A 246 7.08 2.74 -44.43
CA ASN A 246 8.02 3.38 -45.35
C ASN A 246 9.03 2.37 -45.92
N GLU A 247 9.51 1.44 -45.12
CA GLU A 247 10.42 0.36 -45.57
C GLU A 247 9.73 -0.57 -46.55
N ILE A 248 8.50 -1.02 -46.25
CA ILE A 248 7.71 -1.87 -47.14
C ILE A 248 7.46 -1.16 -48.47
N GLN A 249 7.00 0.11 -48.40
CA GLN A 249 6.69 0.90 -49.61
C GLN A 249 7.94 1.13 -50.49
N SER A 250 9.06 1.53 -49.87
CA SER A 250 10.30 1.79 -50.59
C SER A 250 10.87 0.48 -51.20
N THR A 251 10.76 -0.61 -50.47
CA THR A 251 11.18 -1.94 -50.97
C THR A 251 10.32 -2.40 -52.16
N ALA A 252 9.00 -2.25 -52.00
CA ALA A 252 8.07 -2.59 -53.11
C ALA A 252 8.31 -1.69 -54.33
N TYR A 253 8.49 -0.40 -54.13
CA TYR A 253 8.82 0.54 -55.21
C TYR A 253 10.11 0.17 -55.90
N ARG A 254 11.17 -0.12 -55.16
CA ARG A 254 12.45 -0.58 -55.72
C ARG A 254 12.31 -1.85 -56.55
N GLN A 255 11.54 -2.83 -56.03
CA GLN A 255 11.28 -4.08 -56.80
C GLN A 255 10.52 -3.82 -58.06
N VAL A 256 9.48 -2.99 -58.05
CA VAL A 256 8.71 -2.59 -59.23
C VAL A 256 9.62 -1.93 -60.28
N GLN A 257 10.47 -0.97 -59.86
CA GLN A 257 11.40 -0.29 -60.78
C GLN A 257 12.43 -1.24 -61.36
N GLN A 258 12.93 -2.16 -60.54
CA GLN A 258 13.88 -3.21 -61.00
C GLN A 258 13.22 -4.13 -62.05
N ILE A 259 12.01 -4.63 -61.77
CA ILE A 259 11.28 -5.52 -62.69
C ILE A 259 10.96 -4.75 -64.02
N ARG A 260 10.54 -3.49 -63.92
CA ARG A 260 10.30 -2.65 -65.10
C ARG A 260 11.58 -2.46 -65.93
N GLY A 261 12.68 -2.07 -65.22
CA GLY A 261 13.97 -1.88 -65.89
C GLY A 261 14.49 -3.16 -66.58
N GLU A 262 14.40 -4.32 -65.92
CA GLU A 262 14.77 -5.60 -66.50
C GLU A 262 13.88 -5.98 -67.70
N SER A 263 12.56 -5.71 -67.57
CA SER A 263 11.60 -5.98 -68.65
C SER A 263 11.85 -5.09 -69.87
N ASP A 264 12.07 -3.80 -69.62
CA ASP A 264 12.36 -2.83 -70.69
C ASP A 264 13.70 -3.12 -71.39
N ALA A 265 14.70 -3.52 -70.57
CA ALA A 265 16.02 -3.98 -71.12
C ALA A 265 15.85 -5.21 -71.99
N LYS A 266 15.11 -6.23 -71.52
CA LYS A 266 14.84 -7.46 -72.30
C LYS A 266 14.03 -7.14 -73.58
N ALA A 267 13.01 -6.29 -73.50
CA ALA A 267 12.22 -5.89 -74.66
C ALA A 267 13.13 -5.16 -75.67
N THR A 268 13.97 -4.22 -75.20
CA THR A 268 14.92 -3.52 -76.08
C THR A 268 15.93 -4.47 -76.72
N GLU A 269 16.45 -5.44 -75.94
CA GLU A 269 17.34 -6.44 -76.48
C GLU A 269 16.70 -7.32 -77.56
N ILE A 270 15.46 -7.77 -77.36
CA ILE A 270 14.70 -8.56 -78.33
C ILE A 270 14.49 -7.75 -79.62
N TYR A 271 14.04 -6.49 -79.47
CA TYR A 271 13.88 -5.63 -80.65
C TYR A 271 15.18 -5.34 -81.36
N ALA A 272 16.24 -5.03 -80.65
CA ALA A 272 17.57 -4.80 -81.19
C ALA A 272 18.05 -6.02 -81.97
N ARG A 273 17.95 -7.24 -81.40
CA ARG A 273 18.32 -8.46 -82.13
C ARG A 273 17.49 -8.71 -83.39
N ALA A 274 16.21 -8.46 -83.37
CA ALA A 274 15.31 -8.65 -84.52
C ALA A 274 15.63 -7.69 -85.67
N TYR A 275 15.98 -6.46 -85.38
CA TYR A 275 16.23 -5.41 -86.38
C TYR A 275 17.69 -5.34 -86.85
N THR A 276 18.68 -5.81 -86.08
CA THR A 276 20.09 -5.81 -86.51
C THR A 276 20.43 -6.90 -87.49
N GLN A 277 19.54 -7.85 -87.73
CA GLN A 277 19.76 -8.92 -88.79
C GLN A 277 19.75 -8.31 -90.19
N ASN A 278 19.18 -7.15 -90.45
CA ASN A 278 19.16 -6.49 -91.73
C ASN A 278 19.59 -5.00 -91.58
N PRO A 279 20.65 -4.51 -92.27
CA PRO A 279 21.11 -3.12 -92.12
C PRO A 279 20.04 -2.05 -92.38
N GLN A 280 19.18 -2.26 -93.32
CA GLN A 280 18.08 -1.34 -93.64
C GLN A 280 17.01 -1.31 -92.54
N ALA A 281 16.72 -2.40 -91.90
CA ALA A 281 15.78 -2.51 -90.77
C ALA A 281 16.41 -1.87 -89.55
N ALA A 282 17.72 -1.91 -89.30
CA ALA A 282 18.42 -1.27 -88.23
C ALA A 282 18.32 0.28 -88.30
N GLU A 283 18.50 0.84 -89.47
CA GLU A 283 18.34 2.31 -89.67
C GLU A 283 16.89 2.73 -89.38
N PHE A 284 15.91 1.98 -89.84
CA PHE A 284 14.51 2.28 -89.59
C PHE A 284 14.14 2.16 -88.12
N TYR A 285 14.63 1.14 -87.40
CA TYR A 285 14.44 1.00 -85.95
C TYR A 285 15.08 2.13 -85.16
N ALA A 286 16.31 2.57 -85.49
CA ALA A 286 16.93 3.69 -84.88
C ALA A 286 16.11 4.99 -85.09
N PHE A 287 15.58 5.19 -86.29
CA PHE A 287 14.72 6.34 -86.60
C PHE A 287 13.42 6.31 -85.74
N LEU A 288 12.70 5.19 -85.69
CA LEU A 288 11.49 5.05 -84.89
C LEU A 288 11.80 5.29 -83.39
N LYS A 289 12.91 4.74 -82.89
CA LYS A 289 13.27 4.92 -81.48
C LYS A 289 13.66 6.37 -81.13
N THR A 290 14.29 7.06 -82.09
CA THR A 290 14.56 8.50 -81.92
C THR A 290 13.28 9.30 -81.86
N LEU A 291 12.29 9.02 -82.73
CA LEU A 291 10.98 9.64 -82.68
C LEU A 291 10.21 9.37 -81.37
N GLU A 292 10.24 8.12 -80.90
CA GLU A 292 9.63 7.74 -79.63
C GLU A 292 10.29 8.48 -78.46
N THR A 293 11.62 8.62 -78.48
CA THR A 293 12.34 9.34 -77.48
C THR A 293 11.99 10.82 -77.50
N TYR A 294 11.89 11.43 -78.65
CA TYR A 294 11.44 12.81 -78.79
C TYR A 294 10.01 13.01 -78.30
N HIS A 295 9.11 12.07 -78.58
CA HIS A 295 7.73 12.14 -78.08
C HIS A 295 7.65 12.10 -76.54
N LYS A 296 8.57 11.35 -75.88
CA LYS A 296 8.65 11.27 -74.42
C LYS A 296 9.28 12.51 -73.79
N ILE A 297 10.27 13.11 -74.45
CA ILE A 297 10.97 14.29 -73.96
C ILE A 297 10.16 15.55 -74.13
N PHE A 298 9.42 15.69 -75.22
CA PHE A 298 8.65 16.88 -75.54
C PHE A 298 7.25 16.83 -74.87
N THR A 299 7.23 17.22 -73.63
CA THR A 299 5.95 17.41 -72.89
C THR A 299 5.51 18.85 -72.99
N LYS A 300 4.27 19.13 -72.66
CA LYS A 300 3.71 20.52 -72.65
C LYS A 300 4.48 21.52 -71.79
N GLU A 301 5.30 21.02 -70.90
CA GLU A 301 6.07 21.84 -69.95
C GLU A 301 7.56 21.97 -70.32
N SER A 302 7.97 21.35 -71.39
CA SER A 302 9.35 21.40 -71.86
C SER A 302 9.62 22.64 -72.72
N THR A 303 10.62 23.42 -72.34
CA THR A 303 11.16 24.54 -73.17
C THR A 303 12.31 24.03 -74.01
N LEU A 304 12.14 24.12 -75.33
CA LEU A 304 13.13 23.62 -76.26
C LEU A 304 13.94 24.80 -76.87
N VAL A 305 15.23 24.75 -76.75
CA VAL A 305 16.16 25.68 -77.44
C VAL A 305 16.81 24.90 -78.56
N LEU A 306 16.42 25.16 -79.78
CA LEU A 306 16.92 24.49 -80.99
C LEU A 306 17.89 25.38 -81.78
N SER A 307 19.05 24.81 -82.12
CA SER A 307 19.92 25.40 -83.11
C SER A 307 19.55 24.86 -84.51
N THR A 308 19.82 25.63 -85.54
CA THR A 308 19.62 25.20 -86.94
C THR A 308 20.41 23.98 -87.33
N ASP A 309 21.44 23.63 -86.56
CA ASP A 309 22.30 22.45 -86.78
C ASP A 309 21.92 21.30 -85.83
N SER A 310 20.79 21.40 -85.12
CA SER A 310 20.38 20.32 -84.22
C SER A 310 19.91 19.06 -85.00
N ASP A 311 20.17 17.89 -84.41
CA ASP A 311 19.79 16.56 -84.99
C ASP A 311 18.26 16.44 -85.30
N ILE A 312 17.42 17.24 -84.66
CA ILE A 312 15.98 17.31 -84.91
C ILE A 312 15.71 17.81 -86.32
N PHE A 313 16.45 18.83 -86.78
CA PHE A 313 16.32 19.35 -88.14
C PHE A 313 16.99 18.46 -89.18
N ALA A 314 17.95 17.58 -88.79
CA ALA A 314 18.51 16.56 -89.64
C ALA A 314 17.48 15.52 -90.05
N LEU A 315 16.47 15.22 -89.20
CA LEU A 315 15.34 14.34 -89.53
C LEU A 315 14.36 14.94 -90.55
N LEU A 316 14.36 16.26 -90.71
CA LEU A 316 13.53 16.96 -91.67
C LEU A 316 14.22 17.15 -93.01
N LYS A 317 15.53 17.05 -93.07
CA LYS A 317 16.31 17.08 -94.31
C LYS A 317 16.31 15.66 -94.90
N ARG A 318 15.98 15.55 -96.21
CA ARG A 318 16.02 14.26 -96.93
C ARG A 318 17.38 13.53 -96.69
N PRO A 319 17.36 12.23 -96.56
CA PRO A 319 18.59 11.46 -96.25
C PRO A 319 19.60 11.58 -97.40
N THR A 320 20.61 12.41 -97.24
CA THR A 320 21.84 12.29 -97.99
C THR A 320 22.76 11.33 -97.19
N LYS A 321 23.17 10.25 -97.77
CA LYS A 321 24.10 9.30 -97.20
C LYS A 321 25.29 10.04 -96.60
N THR A 322 25.46 10.03 -95.27
CA THR A 322 26.74 10.34 -94.65
C THR A 322 27.00 9.43 -93.47
N SER A 323 28.15 8.76 -93.59
CA SER A 323 28.69 7.77 -92.68
C SER A 323 28.88 8.34 -91.30
N GLY A 324 28.57 7.55 -90.27
CA GLY A 324 28.55 7.85 -88.88
C GLY A 324 29.82 8.30 -88.22
N SER A 325 29.68 9.09 -87.17
CA SER A 325 30.61 9.19 -86.05
C SER A 325 29.79 9.03 -84.77
N PRO A 326 30.26 8.29 -83.78
CA PRO A 326 29.52 8.02 -82.54
C PRO A 326 29.48 9.28 -81.66
N ILE A 327 28.28 9.59 -81.15
CA ILE A 327 28.03 10.68 -80.21
C ILE A 327 28.64 10.30 -78.83
N PRO A 328 29.40 11.17 -78.18
CA PRO A 328 29.89 10.93 -76.81
C PRO A 328 28.70 10.99 -75.81
N VAL A 329 28.58 9.97 -74.99
CA VAL A 329 27.64 9.96 -73.84
C VAL A 329 28.34 10.71 -72.70
N GLU A 330 27.92 11.91 -72.44
CA GLU A 330 28.28 12.63 -71.23
C GLU A 330 27.53 12.04 -70.00
N THR A 331 28.29 11.61 -69.06
CA THR A 331 27.79 11.07 -67.77
C THR A 331 27.29 12.25 -66.92
N PRO A 332 26.06 12.22 -66.38
CA PRO A 332 25.59 13.29 -65.53
C PRO A 332 26.34 13.34 -64.21
N ALA A 333 26.78 14.56 -63.83
CA ALA A 333 27.44 14.88 -62.57
C ALA A 333 26.55 14.56 -61.37
N LYS A 334 27.15 13.98 -60.34
CA LYS A 334 26.59 13.71 -59.02
C LYS A 334 26.16 15.03 -58.32
N PRO A 335 24.99 15.18 -57.78
CA PRO A 335 24.66 16.31 -56.92
C PRO A 335 25.35 16.13 -55.58
N SER A 336 26.05 17.19 -55.15
CA SER A 336 26.59 17.40 -53.83
C SER A 336 25.49 17.72 -52.83
N GLN A 337 25.52 17.02 -51.70
CA GLN A 337 24.87 17.19 -50.40
C GLN A 337 23.36 17.17 -50.31
#